data_cfacf8f145ec7569b9bf4520d3f514f4
#
_entry.id   cfacf8f145ec7569b9bf4520d3f514f4
#
_cell.length_a   1.000
_cell.length_b   1.000
_cell.length_c   1.000
_cell.angle_alpha   90.00
_cell.angle_beta   90.00
_cell.angle_gamma   90.00
#
_symmetry.space_group_name_H-M   'P 1'
#
loop_
_entity.id
_entity.type
_entity.pdbx_description
1 polymer ?
#
loop_
_entity_poly.entity_id
_entity_poly.type
_entity_poly.pdbx_seq_one_letter_code
_entity_poly.pdbx_strand_id
1 'polypeptide(L)'
;MQAKSGLLKMWHNNVFPHALLIAGSEGVGSFPLALALVQYIFCENKTEFDSCGKCNGCSRAARLEHADLHLSFPSIAPKPGTKPMSRYYIQEFREFVQQSPYGTTYEWLQHINAENKQGNITADECREIIDTLNLKSYEGGKKVLLMWRPEYLGKEGNILLKLIEEPPKDTLMIFVAENLEDILPTILSRTQTVKLGPISAAEIAVALELRSLADGNRAAQIAHIAQGSFTEALRLVRQADNDLFPEVRQLFNAIFTNNGVAIAKFAEEWSKAGREQQKNFLHYVIQLLEQAIRARYMPQGSVALPEAEAQFVQRLAGNKVSFEALQKMVATIADTIFYIERNAHSRTQLHALGIRLVYTVHGHTIPA
;
A
#
# COMPACT_ATOMS: atom_id res chain seq x y z
N MET A 1 11.17 9.66 -11.11
CA MET A 1 12.11 9.48 -12.23
C MET A 1 13.56 9.15 -11.84
N GLN A 2 14.13 9.69 -10.75
CA GLN A 2 15.54 9.47 -10.38
C GLN A 2 15.92 8.00 -10.15
N ALA A 3 15.08 7.22 -9.45
CA ALA A 3 15.37 5.82 -9.16
C ALA A 3 15.45 4.96 -10.43
N LYS A 4 14.49 5.12 -11.37
CA LYS A 4 14.53 4.42 -12.67
C LYS A 4 15.84 4.70 -13.41
N SER A 5 16.21 5.97 -13.56
CA SER A 5 17.45 6.34 -14.27
C SER A 5 18.71 5.84 -13.57
N GLY A 6 18.71 5.81 -12.23
CA GLY A 6 19.80 5.23 -11.44
C GLY A 6 19.98 3.73 -11.71
N LEU A 7 18.90 2.96 -11.68
CA LEU A 7 18.91 1.52 -11.95
C LEU A 7 19.37 1.21 -13.39
N LEU A 8 18.89 1.97 -14.38
CA LEU A 8 19.32 1.81 -15.76
C LEU A 8 20.82 2.14 -15.96
N LYS A 9 21.33 3.20 -15.31
CA LYS A 9 22.77 3.51 -15.31
C LYS A 9 23.60 2.37 -14.70
N MET A 10 23.15 1.79 -13.58
CA MET A 10 23.84 0.62 -12.98
C MET A 10 23.86 -0.55 -13.95
N TRP A 11 22.77 -0.79 -14.67
CA TRP A 11 22.68 -1.85 -15.67
C TRP A 11 23.65 -1.62 -16.84
N HIS A 12 23.65 -0.44 -17.44
CA HIS A 12 24.52 -0.12 -18.57
C HIS A 12 26.01 -0.10 -18.23
N ASN A 13 26.34 0.28 -17.00
CA ASN A 13 27.72 0.27 -16.51
C ASN A 13 28.20 -1.11 -16.05
N ASN A 14 27.40 -2.17 -16.18
CA ASN A 14 27.69 -3.53 -15.71
C ASN A 14 27.99 -3.63 -14.19
N VAL A 15 27.44 -2.72 -13.40
CA VAL A 15 27.57 -2.70 -11.93
C VAL A 15 26.24 -3.00 -11.24
N PHE A 16 25.31 -3.65 -11.95
CA PHE A 16 24.01 -4.01 -11.40
C PHE A 16 24.17 -5.11 -10.35
N PRO A 17 23.65 -4.93 -9.13
CA PRO A 17 23.82 -5.90 -8.04
C PRO A 17 23.04 -7.18 -8.33
N HIS A 18 23.55 -8.30 -7.88
CA HIS A 18 22.83 -9.57 -7.94
C HIS A 18 21.66 -9.64 -6.95
N ALA A 19 21.70 -8.85 -5.87
CA ALA A 19 20.64 -8.74 -4.88
C ALA A 19 20.27 -7.26 -4.67
N LEU A 20 19.13 -6.85 -5.21
CA LEU A 20 18.58 -5.49 -5.15
C LEU A 20 17.38 -5.46 -4.20
N LEU A 21 17.35 -4.50 -3.28
CA LEU A 21 16.22 -4.23 -2.42
C LEU A 21 15.63 -2.85 -2.78
N ILE A 22 14.43 -2.82 -3.35
CA ILE A 22 13.68 -1.60 -3.62
C ILE A 22 12.75 -1.36 -2.45
N ALA A 23 12.95 -0.27 -1.72
CA ALA A 23 12.21 0.03 -0.51
C ALA A 23 11.50 1.38 -0.60
N GLY A 24 10.27 1.44 -0.11
CA GLY A 24 9.52 2.69 0.00
C GLY A 24 8.14 2.44 0.57
N SER A 25 7.58 3.43 1.28
CA SER A 25 6.25 3.35 1.88
C SER A 25 5.17 2.96 0.85
N GLU A 26 4.04 2.52 1.35
CA GLU A 26 2.91 2.12 0.50
C GLU A 26 2.55 3.21 -0.52
N GLY A 27 2.39 2.80 -1.77
CA GLY A 27 1.96 3.69 -2.85
C GLY A 27 3.03 4.54 -3.52
N VAL A 28 4.29 4.50 -3.09
CA VAL A 28 5.37 5.26 -3.77
C VAL A 28 5.88 4.58 -5.07
N GLY A 29 5.33 3.41 -5.41
CA GLY A 29 5.62 2.75 -6.68
C GLY A 29 6.80 1.78 -6.65
N SER A 30 7.19 1.26 -5.47
CA SER A 30 8.29 0.29 -5.33
C SER A 30 8.05 -0.97 -6.15
N PHE A 31 6.86 -1.56 -6.05
CA PHE A 31 6.51 -2.77 -6.79
C PHE A 31 6.34 -2.54 -8.30
N PRO A 32 5.60 -1.52 -8.77
CA PRO A 32 5.57 -1.15 -10.19
C PRO A 32 6.95 -0.89 -10.80
N LEU A 33 7.87 -0.27 -10.06
CA LEU A 33 9.25 -0.07 -10.53
C LEU A 33 9.98 -1.41 -10.69
N ALA A 34 9.81 -2.33 -9.74
CA ALA A 34 10.39 -3.67 -9.83
C ALA A 34 9.83 -4.45 -11.04
N LEU A 35 8.52 -4.37 -11.29
CA LEU A 35 7.89 -4.98 -12.48
C LEU A 35 8.45 -4.42 -13.79
N ALA A 36 8.59 -3.10 -13.88
CA ALA A 36 9.20 -2.45 -15.04
C ALA A 36 10.67 -2.85 -15.23
N LEU A 37 11.42 -3.01 -14.13
CA LEU A 37 12.79 -3.49 -14.15
C LEU A 37 12.89 -4.94 -14.62
N VAL A 38 12.02 -5.83 -14.13
CA VAL A 38 11.92 -7.23 -14.60
C VAL A 38 11.63 -7.27 -16.11
N GLN A 39 10.69 -6.46 -16.58
CA GLN A 39 10.38 -6.36 -18.01
C GLN A 39 11.60 -5.85 -18.80
N TYR A 40 12.33 -4.89 -18.26
CA TYR A 40 13.57 -4.40 -18.88
C TYR A 40 14.65 -5.48 -18.96
N ILE A 41 14.86 -6.25 -17.90
CA ILE A 41 15.84 -7.34 -17.85
C ILE A 41 15.57 -8.38 -18.94
N PHE A 42 14.31 -8.78 -19.13
CA PHE A 42 13.91 -9.78 -20.13
C PHE A 42 13.66 -9.20 -21.53
N CYS A 43 13.73 -7.89 -21.72
CA CYS A 43 13.53 -7.27 -23.02
C CYS A 43 14.63 -7.66 -24.00
N GLU A 44 14.27 -8.19 -25.15
CA GLU A 44 15.18 -8.55 -26.24
C GLU A 44 15.71 -7.31 -27.00
N ASN A 45 14.90 -6.25 -27.08
CA ASN A 45 15.18 -5.03 -27.84
C ASN A 45 15.09 -3.80 -26.92
N LYS A 46 15.86 -3.81 -25.81
CA LYS A 46 15.89 -2.71 -24.83
C LYS A 46 16.61 -1.49 -25.39
N THR A 47 16.09 -0.32 -25.03
CA THR A 47 16.74 0.95 -25.29
C THR A 47 17.58 1.38 -24.08
N GLU A 48 18.29 2.48 -24.18
CA GLU A 48 19.01 3.06 -23.06
C GLU A 48 18.06 3.48 -21.92
N PHE A 49 16.81 3.82 -22.23
CA PHE A 49 15.87 4.44 -21.31
C PHE A 49 14.70 3.53 -20.89
N ASP A 50 14.39 2.50 -21.70
CA ASP A 50 13.23 1.63 -21.41
C ASP A 50 13.26 0.29 -22.14
N SER A 51 12.38 -0.62 -21.73
CA SER A 51 12.04 -1.83 -22.47
C SER A 51 11.22 -1.49 -23.72
N CYS A 52 11.28 -2.32 -24.77
CA CYS A 52 10.51 -2.06 -25.98
C CYS A 52 9.00 -2.28 -25.83
N GLY A 53 8.55 -2.96 -24.78
CA GLY A 53 7.16 -3.24 -24.45
C GLY A 53 6.43 -4.24 -25.36
N LYS A 54 7.04 -4.69 -26.47
CA LYS A 54 6.35 -5.47 -27.51
C LYS A 54 7.03 -6.79 -27.90
N CYS A 55 8.28 -7.05 -27.52
CA CYS A 55 8.94 -8.33 -27.79
C CYS A 55 8.33 -9.44 -26.91
N ASN A 56 8.65 -10.70 -27.19
CA ASN A 56 8.14 -11.84 -26.44
C ASN A 56 8.54 -11.79 -24.98
N GLY A 57 9.80 -11.46 -24.68
CA GLY A 57 10.28 -11.27 -23.30
C GLY A 57 9.48 -10.21 -22.55
N CYS A 58 9.24 -9.02 -23.17
CA CYS A 58 8.40 -7.97 -22.55
C CYS A 58 6.96 -8.43 -22.31
N SER A 59 6.33 -9.07 -23.29
CA SER A 59 4.95 -9.52 -23.19
C SER A 59 4.75 -10.55 -22.08
N ARG A 60 5.67 -11.51 -21.96
CA ARG A 60 5.64 -12.55 -20.92
C ARG A 60 5.99 -12.00 -19.54
N ALA A 61 6.98 -11.10 -19.45
CA ALA A 61 7.32 -10.44 -18.20
C ALA A 61 6.18 -9.56 -17.68
N ALA A 62 5.49 -8.82 -18.56
CA ALA A 62 4.33 -8.00 -18.18
C ALA A 62 3.18 -8.84 -17.59
N ARG A 63 3.00 -10.09 -18.07
CA ARG A 63 2.02 -11.03 -17.52
C ARG A 63 2.56 -11.89 -16.38
N LEU A 64 3.80 -11.68 -15.96
CA LEU A 64 4.51 -12.51 -14.96
C LEU A 64 4.58 -14.00 -15.37
N GLU A 65 4.72 -14.28 -16.67
CA GLU A 65 4.73 -15.62 -17.26
C GLU A 65 6.08 -16.01 -17.87
N HIS A 66 7.12 -15.20 -17.70
CA HIS A 66 8.44 -15.55 -18.21
C HIS A 66 8.98 -16.78 -17.48
N ALA A 67 9.53 -17.77 -18.21
CA ALA A 67 9.95 -19.04 -17.63
C ALA A 67 11.06 -18.89 -16.57
N ASP A 68 11.94 -17.89 -16.74
CA ASP A 68 13.04 -17.59 -15.83
C ASP A 68 12.69 -16.49 -14.81
N LEU A 69 11.39 -16.15 -14.65
CA LEU A 69 10.88 -15.29 -13.61
C LEU A 69 10.26 -16.13 -12.49
N HIS A 70 10.83 -16.06 -11.32
CA HIS A 70 10.33 -16.72 -10.13
C HIS A 70 9.73 -15.69 -9.19
N LEU A 71 8.52 -15.97 -8.69
CA LEU A 71 7.76 -15.06 -7.84
C LEU A 71 7.68 -15.63 -6.44
N SER A 72 7.88 -14.76 -5.45
CA SER A 72 7.59 -15.06 -4.05
C SER A 72 6.85 -13.90 -3.42
N PHE A 73 5.80 -14.20 -2.67
CA PHE A 73 4.91 -13.21 -2.05
C PHE A 73 4.20 -13.82 -0.84
N PRO A 74 3.69 -13.00 0.09
CA PRO A 74 2.95 -13.50 1.25
C PRO A 74 1.76 -14.34 0.83
N SER A 75 1.68 -15.56 1.33
CA SER A 75 0.60 -16.51 1.02
C SER A 75 0.04 -17.15 2.29
N ILE A 76 -1.07 -17.86 2.15
CA ILE A 76 -1.72 -18.63 3.21
C ILE A 76 -1.73 -20.13 2.87
N ALA A 77 -1.94 -20.97 3.87
CA ALA A 77 -2.15 -22.40 3.64
C ALA A 77 -3.45 -22.62 2.85
N PRO A 78 -3.43 -23.29 1.68
CA PRO A 78 -4.64 -23.53 0.88
C PRO A 78 -5.61 -24.49 1.57
N LYS A 79 -5.11 -25.38 2.43
CA LYS A 79 -5.90 -26.37 3.21
C LYS A 79 -5.29 -26.56 4.60
N PRO A 80 -6.08 -26.95 5.60
CA PRO A 80 -5.54 -27.36 6.90
C PRO A 80 -4.44 -28.42 6.74
N GLY A 81 -3.34 -28.26 7.46
CA GLY A 81 -2.17 -29.17 7.41
C GLY A 81 -1.18 -28.92 6.27
N THR A 82 -1.46 -28.01 5.34
CA THR A 82 -0.48 -27.57 4.33
C THR A 82 0.23 -26.32 4.80
N LYS A 83 1.40 -26.04 4.22
CA LYS A 83 2.14 -24.79 4.50
C LYS A 83 1.84 -23.73 3.44
N PRO A 84 1.87 -22.43 3.81
CA PRO A 84 1.81 -21.34 2.84
C PRO A 84 2.94 -21.43 1.84
N MET A 85 2.62 -21.32 0.55
CA MET A 85 3.60 -21.27 -0.55
C MET A 85 3.03 -20.47 -1.72
N SER A 86 3.83 -19.60 -2.32
CA SER A 86 3.42 -18.73 -3.44
C SER A 86 2.94 -19.51 -4.65
N ARG A 87 3.51 -20.70 -4.91
CA ARG A 87 3.14 -21.56 -6.05
C ARG A 87 1.65 -21.93 -6.09
N TYR A 88 0.97 -21.95 -4.96
CA TYR A 88 -0.46 -22.29 -4.90
C TYR A 88 -1.36 -21.14 -5.37
N TYR A 89 -0.83 -19.94 -5.49
CA TYR A 89 -1.58 -18.71 -5.78
C TYR A 89 -0.95 -17.90 -6.92
N ILE A 90 -0.11 -18.51 -7.76
CA ILE A 90 0.57 -17.82 -8.86
C ILE A 90 -0.43 -17.21 -9.85
N GLN A 91 -1.51 -17.92 -10.16
CA GLN A 91 -2.51 -17.43 -11.10
C GLN A 91 -3.25 -16.22 -10.52
N GLU A 92 -3.72 -16.34 -9.29
CA GLU A 92 -4.41 -15.27 -8.58
C GLU A 92 -3.51 -14.04 -8.38
N PHE A 93 -2.22 -14.28 -8.12
CA PHE A 93 -1.26 -13.18 -7.97
C PHE A 93 -1.01 -12.45 -9.30
N ARG A 94 -0.95 -13.17 -10.41
CA ARG A 94 -0.86 -12.55 -11.74
C ARG A 94 -2.08 -11.69 -12.04
N GLU A 95 -3.27 -12.19 -11.77
CA GLU A 95 -4.53 -11.46 -11.95
C GLU A 95 -4.58 -10.22 -11.06
N PHE A 96 -4.22 -10.36 -9.79
CA PHE A 96 -4.12 -9.25 -8.84
C PHE A 96 -3.17 -8.15 -9.33
N VAL A 97 -1.95 -8.52 -9.73
CA VAL A 97 -0.94 -7.55 -10.19
C VAL A 97 -1.37 -6.84 -11.47
N GLN A 98 -2.03 -7.54 -12.40
CA GLN A 98 -2.53 -6.93 -13.63
C GLN A 98 -3.65 -5.92 -13.36
N GLN A 99 -4.53 -6.21 -12.40
CA GLN A 99 -5.63 -5.32 -12.01
C GLN A 99 -5.16 -4.17 -11.12
N SER A 100 -4.23 -4.44 -10.22
CA SER A 100 -3.82 -3.53 -9.15
C SER A 100 -2.30 -3.57 -8.92
N PRO A 101 -1.47 -3.04 -9.83
CA PRO A 101 -0.01 -3.04 -9.67
C PRO A 101 0.47 -2.19 -8.48
N TYR A 102 -0.36 -1.28 -7.98
CA TYR A 102 -0.18 -0.51 -6.75
C TYR A 102 -0.96 -1.08 -5.57
N GLY A 103 -1.45 -2.30 -5.70
CA GLY A 103 -2.25 -2.96 -4.66
C GLY A 103 -1.45 -3.22 -3.39
N THR A 104 -2.16 -3.22 -2.27
CA THR A 104 -1.62 -3.48 -0.93
C THR A 104 -1.60 -4.98 -0.60
N THR A 105 -0.86 -5.36 0.44
CA THR A 105 -0.90 -6.74 0.94
C THR A 105 -2.28 -7.14 1.44
N TYR A 106 -3.03 -6.18 1.98
CA TYR A 106 -4.42 -6.43 2.39
C TYR A 106 -5.31 -6.74 1.19
N GLU A 107 -5.27 -5.92 0.12
CA GLU A 107 -6.02 -6.16 -1.12
C GLU A 107 -5.64 -7.50 -1.76
N TRP A 108 -4.37 -7.88 -1.68
CA TRP A 108 -3.91 -9.19 -2.12
C TRP A 108 -4.54 -10.33 -1.32
N LEU A 109 -4.49 -10.26 0.02
CA LEU A 109 -5.11 -11.28 0.87
C LEU A 109 -6.63 -11.32 0.69
N GLN A 110 -7.27 -10.18 0.45
CA GLN A 110 -8.69 -10.11 0.12
C GLN A 110 -8.98 -10.77 -1.23
N HIS A 111 -8.14 -10.56 -2.24
CA HIS A 111 -8.28 -11.18 -3.57
C HIS A 111 -8.31 -12.72 -3.49
N ILE A 112 -7.56 -13.31 -2.57
CA ILE A 112 -7.56 -14.75 -2.30
C ILE A 112 -8.51 -15.18 -1.16
N ASN A 113 -9.48 -14.33 -0.77
CA ASN A 113 -10.43 -14.56 0.31
C ASN A 113 -9.78 -14.91 1.65
N ALA A 114 -8.70 -14.22 1.99
CA ALA A 114 -7.87 -14.45 3.17
C ALA A 114 -7.64 -13.18 4.01
N GLU A 115 -8.50 -12.18 3.92
CA GLU A 115 -8.37 -10.89 4.61
C GLU A 115 -8.29 -11.01 6.13
N ASN A 116 -8.76 -12.12 6.67
CA ASN A 116 -8.74 -12.43 8.12
C ASN A 116 -7.55 -13.31 8.54
N LYS A 117 -6.62 -13.60 7.61
CA LYS A 117 -5.44 -14.42 7.86
C LYS A 117 -4.18 -13.59 7.68
N GLN A 118 -3.15 -13.96 8.39
CA GLN A 118 -1.83 -13.39 8.20
C GLN A 118 -1.12 -14.11 7.05
N GLY A 119 -0.68 -13.37 6.03
CA GLY A 119 0.22 -13.89 4.99
C GLY A 119 1.57 -14.28 5.58
N ASN A 120 2.26 -15.21 4.95
CA ASN A 120 3.58 -15.67 5.37
C ASN A 120 4.42 -16.10 4.16
N ILE A 121 5.76 -15.96 4.26
CA ILE A 121 6.75 -16.57 3.38
C ILE A 121 7.53 -17.58 4.22
N THR A 122 7.29 -18.86 4.01
CA THR A 122 7.73 -19.91 4.92
C THR A 122 9.14 -20.43 4.63
N ALA A 123 9.70 -21.20 5.56
CA ALA A 123 10.96 -21.94 5.35
C ALA A 123 10.92 -22.87 4.13
N ASP A 124 9.77 -23.47 3.85
CA ASP A 124 9.62 -24.36 2.68
C ASP A 124 9.63 -23.56 1.37
N GLU A 125 9.01 -22.35 1.37
CA GLU A 125 9.14 -21.40 0.27
C GLU A 125 10.61 -21.01 0.03
N CYS A 126 11.36 -20.71 1.10
CA CYS A 126 12.79 -20.40 0.99
C CYS A 126 13.61 -21.54 0.40
N ARG A 127 13.32 -22.79 0.76
CA ARG A 127 13.99 -23.98 0.19
C ARG A 127 13.64 -24.17 -1.28
N GLU A 128 12.36 -24.04 -1.64
CA GLU A 128 11.93 -24.11 -3.04
C GLU A 128 12.58 -23.02 -3.90
N ILE A 129 12.74 -21.81 -3.39
CA ILE A 129 13.48 -20.73 -4.07
C ILE A 129 14.92 -21.15 -4.34
N ILE A 130 15.61 -21.71 -3.33
CA ILE A 130 17.00 -22.20 -3.48
C ILE A 130 17.08 -23.29 -4.54
N ASP A 131 16.21 -24.29 -4.47
CA ASP A 131 16.20 -25.41 -5.41
C ASP A 131 15.94 -24.92 -6.84
N THR A 132 14.96 -24.04 -7.01
CA THR A 132 14.56 -23.50 -8.32
C THR A 132 15.66 -22.63 -8.93
N LEU A 133 16.28 -21.75 -8.14
CA LEU A 133 17.34 -20.88 -8.66
C LEU A 133 18.67 -21.62 -8.93
N ASN A 134 18.88 -22.80 -8.34
CA ASN A 134 20.01 -23.65 -8.67
C ASN A 134 19.85 -24.39 -10.01
N LEU A 135 18.64 -24.46 -10.57
CA LEU A 135 18.43 -25.00 -11.90
C LEU A 135 19.03 -24.06 -12.97
N LYS A 136 19.32 -24.60 -14.15
CA LYS A 136 19.75 -23.79 -15.29
C LYS A 136 18.59 -22.91 -15.78
N SER A 137 18.92 -21.73 -16.30
CA SER A 137 17.95 -20.90 -17.02
C SER A 137 17.30 -21.71 -18.15
N TYR A 138 15.99 -21.57 -18.31
CA TYR A 138 15.23 -22.25 -19.36
C TYR A 138 15.52 -21.64 -20.74
N GLU A 139 15.64 -20.31 -20.83
CA GLU A 139 15.89 -19.58 -22.08
C GLU A 139 17.36 -19.19 -22.29
N GLY A 140 18.26 -19.65 -21.38
CA GLY A 140 19.71 -19.40 -21.49
C GLY A 140 20.15 -17.98 -21.13
N GLY A 141 19.23 -17.18 -20.54
CA GLY A 141 19.48 -15.80 -20.12
C GLY A 141 19.59 -15.64 -18.61
N LYS A 142 19.18 -14.46 -18.13
CA LYS A 142 19.11 -14.17 -16.69
C LYS A 142 17.92 -14.87 -16.06
N LYS A 143 18.10 -15.38 -14.83
CA LYS A 143 17.03 -15.79 -13.92
C LYS A 143 16.74 -14.65 -12.96
N VAL A 144 15.48 -14.38 -12.69
CA VAL A 144 15.07 -13.33 -11.78
C VAL A 144 14.15 -13.89 -10.70
N LEU A 145 14.53 -13.72 -9.44
CA LEU A 145 13.61 -13.83 -8.32
C LEU A 145 13.02 -12.44 -8.06
N LEU A 146 11.72 -12.32 -8.14
CA LEU A 146 10.98 -11.15 -7.66
C LEU A 146 10.23 -11.53 -6.38
N MET A 147 10.72 -11.05 -5.25
CA MET A 147 10.10 -11.26 -3.95
C MET A 147 9.38 -9.98 -3.52
N TRP A 148 8.06 -10.06 -3.43
CA TRP A 148 7.24 -8.98 -2.92
C TRP A 148 7.01 -9.18 -1.42
N ARG A 149 7.25 -8.13 -0.63
CA ARG A 149 7.04 -8.09 0.84
C ARG A 149 7.93 -9.06 1.61
N PRO A 150 9.27 -8.97 1.48
CA PRO A 150 10.22 -9.81 2.22
C PRO A 150 10.10 -9.64 3.75
N GLU A 151 9.39 -8.63 4.26
CA GLU A 151 9.03 -8.46 5.67
C GLU A 151 8.31 -9.70 6.23
N TYR A 152 7.59 -10.44 5.38
CA TYR A 152 6.86 -11.65 5.76
C TYR A 152 7.74 -12.92 5.84
N LEU A 153 9.04 -12.82 5.57
CA LEU A 153 10.01 -13.89 5.78
C LEU A 153 10.26 -14.15 7.29
N GLY A 154 10.20 -13.09 8.11
CA GLY A 154 10.58 -13.20 9.52
C GLY A 154 11.95 -13.87 9.68
N LYS A 155 12.08 -14.78 10.64
CA LYS A 155 13.33 -15.51 10.93
C LYS A 155 13.76 -16.45 9.79
N GLU A 156 12.84 -16.90 8.97
CA GLU A 156 13.08 -17.86 7.88
C GLU A 156 13.94 -17.27 6.76
N GLY A 157 14.01 -15.94 6.67
CA GLY A 157 14.89 -15.22 5.75
C GLY A 157 16.38 -15.60 5.88
N ASN A 158 16.81 -16.09 7.03
CA ASN A 158 18.19 -16.58 7.22
C ASN A 158 18.55 -17.77 6.32
N ILE A 159 17.55 -18.55 5.87
CA ILE A 159 17.75 -19.69 4.95
C ILE A 159 18.28 -19.20 3.60
N LEU A 160 17.90 -17.97 3.17
CA LEU A 160 18.30 -17.40 1.88
C LEU A 160 19.69 -16.74 1.90
N LEU A 161 20.33 -16.56 3.06
CA LEU A 161 21.56 -15.76 3.17
C LEU A 161 22.69 -16.28 2.27
N LYS A 162 22.90 -17.59 2.22
CA LYS A 162 23.93 -18.18 1.35
C LYS A 162 23.62 -17.93 -0.13
N LEU A 163 22.36 -18.02 -0.53
CA LEU A 163 21.92 -17.74 -1.88
C LEU A 163 22.11 -16.27 -2.25
N ILE A 164 21.86 -15.36 -1.29
CA ILE A 164 22.04 -13.91 -1.47
C ILE A 164 23.52 -13.55 -1.58
N GLU A 165 24.41 -14.22 -0.83
CA GLU A 165 25.86 -13.97 -0.88
C GLU A 165 26.48 -14.53 -2.16
N GLU A 166 26.14 -15.76 -2.51
CA GLU A 166 26.75 -16.52 -3.62
C GLU A 166 25.66 -17.07 -4.57
N PRO A 167 24.99 -16.20 -5.33
CA PRO A 167 23.93 -16.64 -6.23
C PRO A 167 24.48 -17.48 -7.37
N PRO A 168 23.69 -18.44 -7.88
CA PRO A 168 24.03 -19.14 -9.12
C PRO A 168 24.26 -18.16 -10.27
N LYS A 169 25.07 -18.58 -11.23
CA LYS A 169 25.39 -17.75 -12.39
C LYS A 169 24.12 -17.19 -13.06
N ASP A 170 24.20 -15.93 -13.49
CA ASP A 170 23.13 -15.22 -14.19
C ASP A 170 21.81 -15.10 -13.39
N THR A 171 21.88 -15.14 -12.05
CA THR A 171 20.74 -14.99 -11.17
C THR A 171 20.70 -13.58 -10.58
N LEU A 172 19.53 -12.95 -10.63
CA LEU A 172 19.23 -11.67 -10.01
C LEU A 172 18.09 -11.83 -9.01
N MET A 173 18.23 -11.21 -7.85
CA MET A 173 17.20 -11.20 -6.82
C MET A 173 16.73 -9.77 -6.59
N ILE A 174 15.44 -9.53 -6.74
CA ILE A 174 14.79 -8.23 -6.55
C ILE A 174 13.79 -8.39 -5.41
N PHE A 175 14.10 -7.74 -4.29
CA PHE A 175 13.24 -7.67 -3.13
C PHE A 175 12.49 -6.35 -3.15
N VAL A 176 11.20 -6.37 -2.83
CA VAL A 176 10.37 -5.15 -2.79
C VAL A 176 9.73 -5.04 -1.42
N ALA A 177 10.20 -4.08 -0.64
CA ALA A 177 9.81 -3.85 0.73
C ALA A 177 9.08 -2.51 0.93
N GLU A 178 8.23 -2.45 1.92
CA GLU A 178 7.65 -1.18 2.40
C GLU A 178 8.37 -0.66 3.63
N ASN A 179 8.70 -1.53 4.57
CA ASN A 179 9.36 -1.16 5.81
C ASN A 179 10.69 -1.91 5.97
N LEU A 180 11.80 -1.18 5.97
CA LEU A 180 13.13 -1.75 6.17
C LEU A 180 13.37 -2.27 7.60
N GLU A 181 12.65 -1.73 8.59
CA GLU A 181 12.79 -2.11 9.99
C GLU A 181 12.32 -3.55 10.25
N ASP A 182 11.40 -4.06 9.43
CA ASP A 182 10.87 -5.41 9.52
C ASP A 182 11.71 -6.45 8.75
N ILE A 183 12.78 -6.01 8.08
CA ILE A 183 13.70 -6.89 7.35
C ILE A 183 14.90 -7.24 8.22
N LEU A 184 15.30 -8.51 8.18
CA LEU A 184 16.48 -8.96 8.92
C LEU A 184 17.72 -8.12 8.56
N PRO A 185 18.48 -7.61 9.54
CA PRO A 185 19.73 -6.89 9.30
C PRO A 185 20.73 -7.69 8.46
N THR A 186 20.69 -9.01 8.57
CA THR A 186 21.52 -9.95 7.79
C THR A 186 21.20 -9.92 6.30
N ILE A 187 19.94 -9.69 5.91
CA ILE A 187 19.52 -9.50 4.51
C ILE A 187 19.88 -8.09 4.05
N LEU A 188 19.60 -7.08 4.88
CA LEU A 188 19.93 -5.68 4.56
C LEU A 188 21.41 -5.47 4.25
N SER A 189 22.30 -6.10 5.02
CA SER A 189 23.75 -5.99 4.82
C SER A 189 24.28 -6.61 3.53
N ARG A 190 23.49 -7.46 2.88
CA ARG A 190 23.83 -8.21 1.65
C ARG A 190 23.09 -7.78 0.41
N THR A 191 22.20 -6.80 0.54
CA THR A 191 21.42 -6.28 -0.57
C THR A 191 21.80 -4.83 -0.87
N GLN A 192 21.84 -4.46 -2.14
CA GLN A 192 21.94 -3.05 -2.53
C GLN A 192 20.56 -2.43 -2.39
N THR A 193 20.40 -1.51 -1.43
CA THR A 193 19.12 -0.86 -1.18
C THR A 193 18.94 0.40 -2.04
N VAL A 194 17.80 0.49 -2.72
CA VAL A 194 17.30 1.68 -3.42
C VAL A 194 16.04 2.15 -2.71
N LYS A 195 16.12 3.29 -2.03
CA LYS A 195 14.98 3.89 -1.33
C LYS A 195 14.20 4.80 -2.26
N LEU A 196 12.88 4.63 -2.32
CA LEU A 196 11.95 5.53 -3.00
C LEU A 196 11.35 6.50 -1.99
N GLY A 197 11.38 7.78 -2.34
CA GLY A 197 10.65 8.81 -1.60
C GLY A 197 9.20 8.96 -2.10
N PRO A 198 8.41 9.81 -1.42
CA PRO A 198 7.07 10.16 -1.85
C PRO A 198 7.07 10.68 -3.29
N ILE A 199 6.03 10.32 -4.05
CA ILE A 199 5.83 10.85 -5.42
C ILE A 199 5.38 12.31 -5.29
N SER A 200 5.91 13.20 -6.13
CA SER A 200 5.48 14.60 -6.12
C SER A 200 4.00 14.73 -6.50
N ALA A 201 3.29 15.70 -5.92
CA ALA A 201 1.89 15.94 -6.26
C ALA A 201 1.69 16.20 -7.76
N ALA A 202 2.63 16.89 -8.40
CA ALA A 202 2.59 17.12 -9.85
C ALA A 202 2.69 15.82 -10.65
N GLU A 203 3.56 14.89 -10.27
CA GLU A 203 3.68 13.59 -10.95
C GLU A 203 2.42 12.72 -10.73
N ILE A 204 1.81 12.77 -9.54
CA ILE A 204 0.54 12.06 -9.26
C ILE A 204 -0.58 12.64 -10.12
N ALA A 205 -0.73 13.98 -10.19
CA ALA A 205 -1.76 14.63 -10.98
C ALA A 205 -1.65 14.24 -12.47
N VAL A 206 -0.45 14.36 -13.04
CA VAL A 206 -0.18 13.94 -14.43
C VAL A 206 -0.49 12.45 -14.63
N ALA A 207 -0.14 11.59 -13.67
CA ALA A 207 -0.42 10.16 -13.78
C ALA A 207 -1.92 9.83 -13.72
N LEU A 208 -2.72 10.58 -12.97
CA LEU A 208 -4.18 10.45 -12.92
C LEU A 208 -4.82 10.90 -14.23
N GLU A 209 -4.38 12.02 -14.80
CA GLU A 209 -4.86 12.53 -16.09
C GLU A 209 -4.54 11.58 -17.24
N LEU A 210 -3.28 11.11 -17.36
CA LEU A 210 -2.85 10.19 -18.41
C LEU A 210 -3.62 8.87 -18.38
N ARG A 211 -4.13 8.45 -17.23
CA ARG A 211 -4.96 7.26 -17.07
C ARG A 211 -6.45 7.54 -17.15
N SER A 212 -6.85 8.78 -17.43
CA SER A 212 -8.26 9.22 -17.47
C SER A 212 -9.02 8.92 -16.17
N LEU A 213 -8.34 8.98 -15.03
CA LEU A 213 -8.90 8.71 -13.71
C LEU A 213 -9.45 9.97 -13.02
N ALA A 214 -8.91 11.13 -13.36
CA ALA A 214 -9.40 12.44 -12.89
C ALA A 214 -8.97 13.52 -13.89
N ASP A 215 -9.72 14.59 -13.97
CA ASP A 215 -9.41 15.79 -14.76
C ASP A 215 -8.52 16.79 -14.00
N GLY A 216 -8.00 17.83 -14.68
CA GLY A 216 -6.96 18.72 -14.20
C GLY A 216 -7.13 19.22 -12.76
N ASN A 217 -8.24 19.89 -12.45
CA ASN A 217 -8.44 20.42 -11.10
C ASN A 217 -8.64 19.32 -10.06
N ARG A 218 -9.41 18.30 -10.38
CA ARG A 218 -9.64 17.14 -9.50
C ARG A 218 -8.38 16.31 -9.33
N ALA A 219 -7.62 16.10 -10.40
CA ALA A 219 -6.34 15.39 -10.34
C ALA A 219 -5.36 16.11 -9.40
N ALA A 220 -5.26 17.44 -9.48
CA ALA A 220 -4.41 18.23 -8.60
C ALA A 220 -4.84 18.16 -7.13
N GLN A 221 -6.15 18.20 -6.85
CA GLN A 221 -6.69 18.06 -5.50
C GLN A 221 -6.37 16.69 -4.90
N ILE A 222 -6.67 15.59 -5.63
CA ILE A 222 -6.38 14.23 -5.22
C ILE A 222 -4.88 14.05 -4.98
N ALA A 223 -4.05 14.53 -5.88
CA ALA A 223 -2.61 14.43 -5.78
C ALA A 223 -2.04 15.13 -4.52
N HIS A 224 -2.61 16.26 -4.15
CA HIS A 224 -2.22 16.97 -2.93
C HIS A 224 -2.63 16.19 -1.66
N ILE A 225 -3.85 15.65 -1.63
CA ILE A 225 -4.37 14.88 -0.50
C ILE A 225 -3.59 13.56 -0.34
N ALA A 226 -3.23 12.92 -1.43
CA ALA A 226 -2.53 11.65 -1.47
C ALA A 226 -1.10 11.67 -0.87
N GLN A 227 -0.53 12.84 -0.59
CA GLN A 227 0.75 13.05 0.11
C GLN A 227 1.90 12.16 -0.40
N GLY A 228 1.94 11.92 -1.72
CA GLY A 228 2.99 11.15 -2.37
C GLY A 228 2.71 9.65 -2.51
N SER A 229 1.53 9.16 -2.09
CA SER A 229 1.08 7.78 -2.30
C SER A 229 0.13 7.69 -3.49
N PHE A 230 0.51 6.97 -4.54
CA PHE A 230 -0.37 6.74 -5.68
C PHE A 230 -1.50 5.74 -5.35
N THR A 231 -1.26 4.80 -4.44
CA THR A 231 -2.30 3.91 -3.90
C THR A 231 -3.41 4.74 -3.24
N GLU A 232 -3.04 5.71 -2.42
CA GLU A 232 -4.00 6.63 -1.79
C GLU A 232 -4.73 7.48 -2.84
N ALA A 233 -4.02 7.97 -3.86
CA ALA A 233 -4.65 8.71 -4.97
C ALA A 233 -5.70 7.84 -5.70
N LEU A 234 -5.39 6.58 -5.99
CA LEU A 234 -6.35 5.65 -6.60
C LEU A 234 -7.55 5.37 -5.69
N ARG A 235 -7.31 5.27 -4.38
CA ARG A 235 -8.38 5.11 -3.39
C ARG A 235 -9.32 6.32 -3.39
N LEU A 236 -8.77 7.52 -3.41
CA LEU A 236 -9.54 8.77 -3.47
C LEU A 236 -10.35 8.89 -4.76
N VAL A 237 -9.81 8.46 -5.90
CA VAL A 237 -10.56 8.40 -7.16
C VAL A 237 -11.78 7.49 -7.02
N ARG A 238 -11.59 6.27 -6.50
CA ARG A 238 -12.67 5.30 -6.30
C ARG A 238 -13.71 5.77 -5.26
N GLN A 239 -13.27 6.48 -4.23
CA GLN A 239 -14.16 7.01 -3.19
C GLN A 239 -15.05 8.15 -3.69
N ALA A 240 -14.59 8.92 -4.66
CA ALA A 240 -15.39 10.00 -5.23
C ALA A 240 -16.63 9.49 -5.99
N ASP A 241 -16.67 8.20 -6.33
CA ASP A 241 -17.87 7.55 -6.85
C ASP A 241 -18.84 7.11 -5.72
N ASN A 242 -18.36 7.07 -4.47
CA ASN A 242 -19.15 6.83 -3.26
C ASN A 242 -19.10 8.11 -2.40
N ASP A 243 -20.13 8.93 -2.46
CA ASP A 243 -20.25 10.10 -1.60
C ASP A 243 -20.44 9.67 -0.13
N LEU A 244 -19.31 9.65 0.63
CA LEU A 244 -19.31 9.30 2.06
C LEU A 244 -19.54 10.51 2.97
N PHE A 245 -19.70 11.69 2.39
CA PHE A 245 -19.87 12.91 3.17
C PHE A 245 -21.19 12.98 3.96
N PRO A 246 -22.33 12.48 3.45
CA PRO A 246 -23.56 12.40 4.24
C PRO A 246 -23.37 11.61 5.55
N GLU A 247 -22.63 10.49 5.53
CA GLU A 247 -22.36 9.66 6.70
C GLU A 247 -21.43 10.37 7.69
N VAL A 248 -20.42 11.11 7.20
CA VAL A 248 -19.61 11.98 8.06
C VAL A 248 -20.48 13.02 8.76
N ARG A 249 -21.37 13.69 8.04
CA ARG A 249 -22.30 14.65 8.62
C ARG A 249 -23.20 14.01 9.67
N GLN A 250 -23.71 12.81 9.40
CA GLN A 250 -24.56 12.08 10.35
C GLN A 250 -23.78 11.76 11.64
N LEU A 251 -22.56 11.23 11.52
CA LEU A 251 -21.71 10.94 12.67
C LEU A 251 -21.40 12.19 13.49
N PHE A 252 -20.94 13.25 12.84
CA PHE A 252 -20.56 14.48 13.55
C PHE A 252 -21.75 15.21 14.15
N ASN A 253 -22.91 15.21 13.50
CA ASN A 253 -24.14 15.73 14.09
C ASN A 253 -24.49 14.97 15.38
N ALA A 254 -24.38 13.64 15.37
CA ALA A 254 -24.63 12.82 16.57
C ALA A 254 -23.64 13.13 17.69
N ILE A 255 -22.34 13.33 17.35
CA ILE A 255 -21.28 13.68 18.31
C ILE A 255 -21.52 15.07 18.91
N PHE A 256 -21.78 16.09 18.09
CA PHE A 256 -21.96 17.48 18.57
C PHE A 256 -23.26 17.66 19.37
N THR A 257 -24.30 16.88 19.08
CA THR A 257 -25.55 16.91 19.83
C THR A 257 -25.57 15.96 21.03
N ASN A 258 -24.47 15.26 21.29
CA ASN A 258 -24.35 14.23 22.34
C ASN A 258 -25.48 13.18 22.27
N ASN A 259 -25.87 12.79 21.05
CA ASN A 259 -26.98 11.87 20.85
C ASN A 259 -26.43 10.41 20.82
N GLY A 260 -26.40 9.79 22.01
CA GLY A 260 -25.91 8.42 22.18
C GLY A 260 -26.69 7.36 21.37
N VAL A 261 -28.00 7.56 21.14
CA VAL A 261 -28.82 6.65 20.32
C VAL A 261 -28.41 6.72 18.86
N ALA A 262 -28.19 7.92 18.32
CA ALA A 262 -27.73 8.10 16.95
C ALA A 262 -26.32 7.52 16.73
N ILE A 263 -25.42 7.67 17.71
CA ILE A 263 -24.07 7.09 17.69
C ILE A 263 -24.14 5.56 17.70
N ALA A 264 -24.98 4.98 18.57
CA ALA A 264 -25.15 3.53 18.63
C ALA A 264 -25.71 2.97 17.31
N LYS A 265 -26.70 3.66 16.72
CA LYS A 265 -27.26 3.27 15.43
C LYS A 265 -26.21 3.33 14.31
N PHE A 266 -25.44 4.41 14.25
CA PHE A 266 -24.34 4.55 13.30
C PHE A 266 -23.31 3.42 13.43
N ALA A 267 -22.86 3.13 14.65
CA ALA A 267 -21.91 2.03 14.91
C ALA A 267 -22.48 0.66 14.51
N GLU A 268 -23.78 0.42 14.73
CA GLU A 268 -24.46 -0.80 14.34
C GLU A 268 -24.53 -0.96 12.81
N GLU A 269 -24.89 0.11 12.09
CA GLU A 269 -24.97 0.13 10.62
C GLU A 269 -23.60 -0.10 10.01
N TRP A 270 -22.60 0.66 10.45
CA TRP A 270 -21.23 0.57 9.93
C TRP A 270 -20.51 -0.71 10.34
N SER A 271 -20.88 -1.36 11.44
CA SER A 271 -20.32 -2.65 11.83
C SER A 271 -20.65 -3.78 10.84
N LYS A 272 -21.70 -3.62 10.04
CA LYS A 272 -22.12 -4.56 8.97
C LYS A 272 -21.38 -4.33 7.66
N ALA A 273 -20.76 -3.17 7.48
CA ALA A 273 -19.94 -2.87 6.35
C ALA A 273 -18.66 -3.70 6.39
N GLY A 274 -18.09 -4.00 5.23
CA GLY A 274 -16.80 -4.68 5.12
C GLY A 274 -15.70 -3.85 5.80
N ARG A 275 -14.70 -4.52 6.37
CA ARG A 275 -13.59 -3.85 7.10
C ARG A 275 -12.90 -2.77 6.26
N GLU A 276 -12.74 -3.01 4.97
CA GLU A 276 -12.13 -2.04 4.06
C GLU A 276 -12.99 -0.78 3.92
N GLN A 277 -14.31 -0.94 3.81
CA GLN A 277 -15.24 0.18 3.79
C GLN A 277 -15.19 0.98 5.11
N GLN A 278 -15.08 0.29 6.24
CA GLN A 278 -14.91 0.93 7.55
C GLN A 278 -13.63 1.76 7.62
N LYS A 279 -12.50 1.18 7.19
CA LYS A 279 -11.21 1.88 7.15
C LYS A 279 -11.26 3.08 6.20
N ASN A 280 -11.80 2.89 5.00
CA ASN A 280 -11.95 3.95 4.02
C ASN A 280 -12.77 5.13 4.55
N PHE A 281 -13.87 4.86 5.21
CA PHE A 281 -14.66 5.88 5.88
C PHE A 281 -13.86 6.61 6.97
N LEU A 282 -13.17 5.86 7.84
CA LEU A 282 -12.38 6.44 8.92
C LEU A 282 -11.20 7.27 8.41
N HIS A 283 -10.51 6.82 7.36
CA HIS A 283 -9.48 7.61 6.70
C HIS A 283 -10.03 8.91 6.11
N TYR A 284 -11.20 8.85 5.48
CA TYR A 284 -11.86 10.04 4.94
C TYR A 284 -12.22 11.06 6.06
N VAL A 285 -12.67 10.57 7.22
CA VAL A 285 -12.88 11.42 8.39
C VAL A 285 -11.58 12.08 8.86
N ILE A 286 -10.47 11.31 8.95
CA ILE A 286 -9.15 11.86 9.30
C ILE A 286 -8.75 12.98 8.32
N GLN A 287 -8.91 12.77 7.03
CA GLN A 287 -8.58 13.78 6.02
C GLN A 287 -9.35 15.10 6.23
N LEU A 288 -10.65 15.03 6.49
CA LEU A 288 -11.44 16.23 6.76
C LEU A 288 -11.00 16.96 8.05
N LEU A 289 -10.63 16.20 9.09
CA LEU A 289 -10.09 16.76 10.34
C LEU A 289 -8.73 17.42 10.12
N GLU A 290 -7.83 16.80 9.36
CA GLU A 290 -6.53 17.38 9.00
C GLU A 290 -6.68 18.64 8.15
N GLN A 291 -7.64 18.66 7.21
CA GLN A 291 -7.96 19.88 6.46
C GLN A 291 -8.49 20.99 7.37
N ALA A 292 -9.28 20.65 8.40
CA ALA A 292 -9.74 21.62 9.38
C ALA A 292 -8.57 22.20 10.22
N ILE A 293 -7.61 21.38 10.60
CA ILE A 293 -6.38 21.82 11.26
C ILE A 293 -5.58 22.75 10.35
N ARG A 294 -5.36 22.35 9.08
CA ARG A 294 -4.63 23.18 8.10
C ARG A 294 -5.31 24.49 7.82
N ALA A 295 -6.63 24.49 7.59
CA ALA A 295 -7.40 25.70 7.34
C ALA A 295 -7.30 26.72 8.48
N ARG A 296 -7.10 26.26 9.72
CA ARG A 296 -6.95 27.12 10.90
C ARG A 296 -5.59 27.80 10.99
N TYR A 297 -4.52 27.09 10.59
CA TYR A 297 -3.13 27.59 10.80
C TYR A 297 -2.40 27.95 9.51
N MET A 298 -2.86 27.47 8.36
CA MET A 298 -2.26 27.70 7.04
C MET A 298 -3.33 28.01 5.99
N PRO A 299 -4.04 29.14 6.09
CA PRO A 299 -5.19 29.46 5.20
C PRO A 299 -4.86 29.47 3.71
N GLN A 300 -3.60 29.78 3.35
CA GLN A 300 -3.14 29.81 1.95
C GLN A 300 -2.77 28.43 1.39
N GLY A 301 -2.77 27.38 2.21
CA GLY A 301 -2.44 25.99 1.84
C GLY A 301 -3.66 25.07 1.82
N SER A 302 -4.89 25.60 1.94
CA SER A 302 -6.10 24.78 1.93
C SER A 302 -6.39 24.26 0.53
N VAL A 303 -6.61 22.96 0.42
CA VAL A 303 -7.04 22.32 -0.82
C VAL A 303 -8.47 22.77 -1.14
N ALA A 304 -8.77 23.00 -2.42
CA ALA A 304 -10.14 23.23 -2.85
C ALA A 304 -10.96 21.95 -2.64
N LEU A 305 -11.83 21.97 -1.65
CA LEU A 305 -12.79 20.90 -1.34
C LEU A 305 -14.13 21.21 -2.04
N PRO A 306 -14.97 20.18 -2.28
CA PRO A 306 -16.38 20.39 -2.62
C PRO A 306 -17.04 21.35 -1.62
N GLU A 307 -17.98 22.16 -2.08
CA GLU A 307 -18.55 23.25 -1.26
C GLU A 307 -19.09 22.78 0.10
N ALA A 308 -19.78 21.64 0.12
CA ALA A 308 -20.34 21.07 1.35
C ALA A 308 -19.26 20.63 2.35
N GLU A 309 -18.17 20.03 1.86
CA GLU A 309 -17.02 19.65 2.66
C GLU A 309 -16.24 20.87 3.15
N ALA A 310 -16.03 21.86 2.27
CA ALA A 310 -15.37 23.11 2.64
C ALA A 310 -16.10 23.84 3.77
N GLN A 311 -17.44 23.90 3.72
CA GLN A 311 -18.26 24.46 4.79
C GLN A 311 -18.13 23.66 6.09
N PHE A 312 -18.09 22.35 6.02
CA PHE A 312 -17.89 21.49 7.19
C PHE A 312 -16.50 21.70 7.81
N VAL A 313 -15.45 21.68 7.00
CA VAL A 313 -14.07 21.94 7.41
C VAL A 313 -13.93 23.31 8.07
N GLN A 314 -14.52 24.36 7.50
CA GLN A 314 -14.51 25.71 8.08
C GLN A 314 -15.21 25.77 9.43
N ARG A 315 -16.34 25.04 9.61
CA ARG A 315 -17.02 24.95 10.91
C ARG A 315 -16.16 24.28 11.97
N LEU A 316 -15.43 23.23 11.61
CA LEU A 316 -14.47 22.53 12.48
C LEU A 316 -13.25 23.40 12.80
N ALA A 317 -12.73 24.12 11.80
CA ALA A 317 -11.61 25.05 11.96
C ALA A 317 -11.94 26.25 12.85
N GLY A 318 -13.25 26.58 13.02
CA GLY A 318 -13.70 27.61 13.93
C GLY A 318 -13.40 27.28 15.40
N ASN A 319 -13.50 28.32 16.27
CA ASN A 319 -13.09 28.21 17.69
C ASN A 319 -13.98 27.32 18.57
N LYS A 320 -14.97 26.63 18.01
CA LYS A 320 -15.85 25.72 18.78
C LYS A 320 -15.20 24.39 19.17
N VAL A 321 -14.19 23.93 18.41
CA VAL A 321 -13.42 22.72 18.70
C VAL A 321 -11.96 23.14 18.92
N SER A 322 -11.36 22.76 20.04
CA SER A 322 -9.95 23.12 20.31
C SER A 322 -8.99 22.36 19.37
N PHE A 323 -7.77 22.87 19.23
CA PHE A 323 -6.75 22.19 18.44
C PHE A 323 -6.42 20.81 19.03
N GLU A 324 -6.28 20.76 20.34
CA GLU A 324 -6.01 19.53 21.08
C GLU A 324 -7.13 18.50 20.88
N ALA A 325 -8.40 18.97 20.81
CA ALA A 325 -9.53 18.10 20.54
C ALA A 325 -9.46 17.52 19.11
N LEU A 326 -9.14 18.36 18.11
CA LEU A 326 -8.96 17.88 16.72
C LEU A 326 -7.84 16.85 16.62
N GLN A 327 -6.69 17.11 17.23
CA GLN A 327 -5.56 16.15 17.24
C GLN A 327 -5.94 14.84 17.94
N LYS A 328 -6.64 14.93 19.08
CA LYS A 328 -7.10 13.74 19.82
C LYS A 328 -8.13 12.94 19.03
N MET A 329 -9.00 13.61 18.26
CA MET A 329 -9.93 12.93 17.36
C MET A 329 -9.20 12.15 16.28
N VAL A 330 -8.21 12.77 15.61
CA VAL A 330 -7.38 12.11 14.60
C VAL A 330 -6.68 10.88 15.19
N ALA A 331 -6.03 11.02 16.34
CA ALA A 331 -5.36 9.91 17.03
C ALA A 331 -6.33 8.78 17.40
N THR A 332 -7.50 9.11 17.95
CA THR A 332 -8.52 8.11 18.34
C THR A 332 -9.06 7.34 17.14
N ILE A 333 -9.23 8.01 16.00
CA ILE A 333 -9.69 7.36 14.75
C ILE A 333 -8.57 6.48 14.19
N ALA A 334 -7.31 6.95 14.19
CA ALA A 334 -6.15 6.17 13.75
C ALA A 334 -5.98 4.90 14.59
N ASP A 335 -6.12 4.98 15.92
CA ASP A 335 -6.13 3.81 16.81
C ASP A 335 -7.25 2.82 16.44
N THR A 336 -8.43 3.35 16.11
CA THR A 336 -9.57 2.49 15.71
C THR A 336 -9.27 1.75 14.40
N ILE A 337 -8.67 2.41 13.42
CA ILE A 337 -8.20 1.77 12.17
C ILE A 337 -7.20 0.67 12.49
N PHE A 338 -6.19 0.97 13.31
CA PHE A 338 -5.17 0.02 13.73
C PHE A 338 -5.77 -1.25 14.37
N TYR A 339 -6.79 -1.12 15.22
CA TYR A 339 -7.45 -2.27 15.83
C TYR A 339 -8.32 -3.05 14.84
N ILE A 340 -9.02 -2.37 13.92
CA ILE A 340 -9.82 -3.02 12.87
C ILE A 340 -8.90 -3.86 11.94
N GLU A 341 -7.73 -3.35 11.58
CA GLU A 341 -6.72 -4.06 10.80
C GLU A 341 -6.21 -5.33 11.49
N ARG A 342 -6.13 -5.30 12.82
CA ARG A 342 -5.72 -6.45 13.65
C ARG A 342 -6.87 -7.36 14.06
N ASN A 343 -7.96 -7.35 13.30
CA ASN A 343 -9.11 -8.22 13.49
C ASN A 343 -9.88 -7.98 14.81
N ALA A 344 -9.77 -6.81 15.43
CA ALA A 344 -10.64 -6.47 16.55
C ALA A 344 -12.11 -6.44 16.10
N HIS A 345 -13.01 -6.69 17.04
CA HIS A 345 -14.45 -6.73 16.76
C HIS A 345 -14.97 -5.34 16.39
N SER A 346 -15.24 -5.12 15.10
CA SER A 346 -15.56 -3.81 14.51
C SER A 346 -16.70 -3.08 15.22
N ARG A 347 -17.77 -3.79 15.60
CA ARG A 347 -18.91 -3.21 16.33
C ARG A 347 -18.45 -2.56 17.64
N THR A 348 -17.64 -3.26 18.43
CA THR A 348 -17.11 -2.74 19.71
C THR A 348 -16.21 -1.53 19.47
N GLN A 349 -15.35 -1.59 18.46
CA GLN A 349 -14.43 -0.49 18.13
C GLN A 349 -15.19 0.77 17.68
N LEU A 350 -16.23 0.64 16.86
CA LEU A 350 -17.02 1.77 16.38
C LEU A 350 -17.88 2.40 17.50
N HIS A 351 -18.44 1.59 18.41
CA HIS A 351 -19.11 2.12 19.59
C HIS A 351 -18.14 2.88 20.51
N ALA A 352 -16.96 2.29 20.79
CA ALA A 352 -15.94 2.94 21.60
C ALA A 352 -15.44 4.24 20.94
N LEU A 353 -15.27 4.24 19.62
CA LEU A 353 -14.92 5.43 18.84
C LEU A 353 -15.95 6.55 19.04
N GLY A 354 -17.23 6.26 18.82
CA GLY A 354 -18.30 7.25 18.96
C GLY A 354 -18.33 7.88 20.37
N ILE A 355 -18.22 7.07 21.41
CA ILE A 355 -18.15 7.54 22.80
C ILE A 355 -16.92 8.42 23.02
N ARG A 356 -15.73 7.97 22.62
CA ARG A 356 -14.47 8.73 22.78
C ARG A 356 -14.51 10.08 22.06
N LEU A 357 -15.10 10.12 20.86
CA LEU A 357 -15.24 11.37 20.10
C LEU A 357 -16.19 12.36 20.80
N VAL A 358 -17.31 11.89 21.39
CA VAL A 358 -18.19 12.73 22.21
C VAL A 358 -17.45 13.34 23.40
N TYR A 359 -16.76 12.49 24.18
CA TYR A 359 -15.98 12.98 25.33
C TYR A 359 -14.91 14.00 24.92
N THR A 360 -14.25 13.77 23.78
CA THR A 360 -13.23 14.68 23.24
C THR A 360 -13.83 16.06 22.87
N VAL A 361 -15.00 16.06 22.24
CA VAL A 361 -15.66 17.31 21.79
C VAL A 361 -16.23 18.10 22.97
N HIS A 362 -16.81 17.41 23.95
CA HIS A 362 -17.47 18.04 25.11
C HIS A 362 -16.53 18.28 26.32
N GLY A 363 -15.25 17.99 26.20
CA GLY A 363 -14.25 18.28 27.22
C GLY A 363 -14.34 17.40 28.48
N HIS A 364 -14.96 16.23 28.38
CA HIS A 364 -15.04 15.29 29.47
C HIS A 364 -13.80 14.37 29.52
N THR A 365 -13.34 14.00 30.71
CA THR A 365 -12.31 12.98 30.90
C THR A 365 -12.87 11.62 30.51
N ILE A 366 -12.14 10.90 29.65
CA ILE A 366 -12.50 9.52 29.27
C ILE A 366 -12.28 8.66 30.52
N PRO A 367 -13.28 7.88 30.99
CA PRO A 367 -13.04 6.88 32.02
C PRO A 367 -11.97 5.88 31.53
N ALA A 368 -11.04 5.55 32.43
CA ALA A 368 -9.92 4.62 32.16
C ALA A 368 -10.41 3.22 31.77
#